data_6abd2e5424f36ba75addda587bb7564d
#
_entry.id   6abd2e5424f36ba75addda587bb7564d
#
_cell.length_a   1.000
_cell.length_b   1.000
_cell.length_c   1.000
_cell.angle_alpha   90.00
_cell.angle_beta   90.00
_cell.angle_gamma   90.00
#
_symmetry.space_group_name_H-M   'P 1'
#
loop_
_entity.id
_entity.type
_entity.pdbx_description
1 polymer ?
#
loop_
_entity_poly.entity_id
_entity_poly.type
_entity_poly.pdbx_seq_one_letter_code
_entity_poly.pdbx_strand_id
1 'polypeptide(L)'
;MVMIRLSYASTKNKDMKYAAKIDILDDFFFLEAEGEKYIFLDHREFGFFQEKNKNPNIEAVLVTGGGRNDFALALIQKYSPNSNEIAVPVYFPLDLADHLRKKGIVLKIRKPYYPWRAIKGGEEIEMIEKSLKKTHSAFLKIEEILGASEIVDNLIFFEGKALTSEFLKSEAERVLFDEEMLCTEGMIISCVKDAAIPHHPGQGNLLAGETIVCDIFPVSKQSGYFADMTRTYVKGEPSKKIRNMYDSILRAQEAAFALIKPGILAKEVHKAVSASLIRDGFNVGDIGFTHGTGHGLGLEVHEAPHINKVSEEILQPGNVFTIEPGLYYPNIGGVRIEDVVCVTDSGYKDLTNFPKKLII
;
A
#
# COMPACT_ATOMS: atom_id res chain seq x y z
N MET A 1 10.71 6.07 32.43
CA MET A 1 10.90 7.33 31.66
C MET A 1 10.60 7.02 30.22
N VAL A 2 9.66 7.73 29.61
CA VAL A 2 9.33 7.53 28.17
C VAL A 2 10.46 8.14 27.36
N MET A 3 11.10 7.34 26.50
CA MET A 3 12.18 7.80 25.60
C MET A 3 11.62 8.79 24.61
N ILE A 4 12.22 9.98 24.48
CA ILE A 4 11.80 10.95 23.46
C ILE A 4 12.04 10.39 22.05
N ARG A 5 11.21 10.80 21.12
CA ARG A 5 11.28 10.44 19.71
C ARG A 5 11.56 11.70 18.90
N LEU A 6 12.61 11.67 18.10
CA LEU A 6 12.98 12.78 17.23
C LEU A 6 13.10 12.30 15.78
N SER A 7 12.41 12.97 14.88
CA SER A 7 12.50 12.73 13.43
C SER A 7 12.76 14.04 12.69
N TYR A 8 13.34 13.92 11.49
CA TYR A 8 13.64 15.05 10.61
C TYR A 8 13.48 14.62 9.14
N ALA A 9 12.48 15.09 8.48
CA ALA A 9 12.19 14.97 7.06
C ALA A 9 10.99 15.85 6.70
N SER A 10 10.65 15.97 5.42
CA SER A 10 9.37 16.52 4.96
C SER A 10 8.26 15.46 5.01
N THR A 11 7.00 15.85 4.78
CA THR A 11 5.87 14.92 4.73
C THR A 11 5.81 14.05 3.47
N LYS A 12 6.78 14.14 2.56
CA LYS A 12 7.03 13.11 1.56
C LYS A 12 7.35 11.77 2.23
N ASN A 13 8.02 11.81 3.39
CA ASN A 13 8.16 10.65 4.26
C ASN A 13 6.83 10.37 4.97
N LYS A 14 6.37 9.12 4.91
CA LYS A 14 5.03 8.73 5.37
C LYS A 14 4.88 8.74 6.90
N ASP A 15 5.95 8.50 7.63
CA ASP A 15 5.95 8.66 9.09
C ASP A 15 5.76 10.14 9.48
N MET A 16 6.42 11.06 8.76
CA MET A 16 6.24 12.49 8.97
C MET A 16 4.83 12.96 8.58
N LYS A 17 4.29 12.44 7.47
CA LYS A 17 2.88 12.69 7.07
C LYS A 17 1.91 12.20 8.13
N TYR A 18 2.13 10.99 8.65
CA TYR A 18 1.33 10.41 9.73
C TYR A 18 1.39 11.26 11.01
N ALA A 19 2.57 11.73 11.37
CA ALA A 19 2.78 12.54 12.57
C ALA A 19 2.16 13.94 12.45
N ALA A 20 2.45 14.66 11.36
CA ALA A 20 2.00 16.04 11.15
C ALA A 20 0.53 16.14 10.71
N LYS A 21 -0.02 15.12 10.04
CA LYS A 21 -1.38 15.09 9.45
C LYS A 21 -1.64 16.15 8.38
N ILE A 22 -0.66 16.95 8.03
CA ILE A 22 -0.71 18.05 7.04
C ILE A 22 0.49 17.89 6.11
N ASP A 23 0.36 18.30 4.84
CA ASP A 23 1.48 18.31 3.91
C ASP A 23 2.40 19.52 4.17
N ILE A 24 3.68 19.22 4.39
CA ILE A 24 4.74 20.20 4.59
C ILE A 24 5.88 19.83 3.65
N LEU A 25 6.25 20.77 2.80
CA LEU A 25 7.17 20.53 1.68
C LEU A 25 8.63 20.44 2.11
N ASP A 26 9.03 21.32 3.02
CA ASP A 26 10.40 21.37 3.53
C ASP A 26 10.62 20.40 4.70
N ASP A 27 11.86 20.00 4.93
CA ASP A 27 12.21 19.16 6.06
C ASP A 27 12.07 19.93 7.39
N PHE A 28 11.47 19.28 8.38
CA PHE A 28 11.23 19.84 9.72
C PHE A 28 11.53 18.80 10.81
N PHE A 29 11.76 19.27 12.01
CA PHE A 29 11.82 18.40 13.18
C PHE A 29 10.44 18.14 13.73
N PHE A 30 10.18 16.86 14.04
CA PHE A 30 9.03 16.43 14.82
C PHE A 30 9.53 15.70 16.06
N LEU A 31 9.06 16.14 17.22
CA LEU A 31 9.48 15.62 18.51
C LEU A 31 8.28 15.16 19.32
N GLU A 32 8.38 13.97 19.89
CA GLU A 32 7.42 13.45 20.88
C GLU A 32 8.15 13.27 22.22
N ALA A 33 7.66 13.94 23.25
CA ALA A 33 8.24 13.91 24.59
C ALA A 33 7.12 13.93 25.64
N GLU A 34 7.14 12.99 26.57
CA GLU A 34 6.23 12.92 27.73
C GLU A 34 4.72 12.94 27.36
N GLY A 35 4.38 12.45 26.16
CA GLY A 35 3.01 12.44 25.63
C GLY A 35 2.63 13.65 24.78
N GLU A 36 3.44 14.71 24.82
CA GLU A 36 3.28 15.91 24.01
C GLU A 36 3.99 15.77 22.66
N LYS A 37 3.49 16.50 21.66
CA LYS A 37 4.00 16.50 20.29
C LYS A 37 4.33 17.91 19.85
N TYR A 38 5.54 18.08 19.32
CA TYR A 38 6.05 19.37 18.87
C TYR A 38 6.46 19.28 17.40
N ILE A 39 6.06 20.27 16.62
CA ILE A 39 6.51 20.48 15.24
C ILE A 39 7.29 21.79 15.15
N PHE A 40 8.50 21.73 14.61
CA PHE A 40 9.41 22.87 14.55
C PHE A 40 9.51 23.33 13.08
N LEU A 41 8.90 24.48 12.81
CA LEU A 41 8.72 25.02 11.46
C LEU A 41 9.38 26.39 11.32
N ASP A 42 9.92 26.68 10.15
CA ASP A 42 10.34 28.03 9.83
C ASP A 42 9.13 28.93 9.46
N HIS A 43 9.42 30.22 9.20
CA HIS A 43 8.40 31.23 8.93
C HIS A 43 7.59 30.95 7.64
N ARG A 44 8.08 30.12 6.71
CA ARG A 44 7.40 29.81 5.45
C ARG A 44 6.26 28.82 5.66
N GLU A 45 6.43 27.87 6.58
CA GLU A 45 5.49 26.78 6.84
C GLU A 45 4.65 27.00 8.11
N PHE A 46 5.15 27.79 9.07
CA PHE A 46 4.52 27.96 10.37
C PHE A 46 3.09 28.52 10.29
N GLY A 47 2.89 29.59 9.51
CA GLY A 47 1.56 30.20 9.35
C GLY A 47 0.57 29.27 8.65
N PHE A 48 1.02 28.56 7.61
CA PHE A 48 0.22 27.57 6.92
C PHE A 48 -0.17 26.42 7.85
N PHE A 49 0.77 25.91 8.64
CA PHE A 49 0.48 24.85 9.61
C PHE A 49 -0.55 25.32 10.65
N GLN A 50 -0.40 26.51 11.22
CA GLN A 50 -1.37 27.04 12.20
C GLN A 50 -2.79 27.18 11.63
N GLU A 51 -2.93 27.59 10.36
CA GLU A 51 -4.23 27.69 9.68
C GLU A 51 -4.88 26.32 9.45
N LYS A 52 -4.10 25.32 9.06
CA LYS A 52 -4.61 24.01 8.63
C LYS A 52 -4.70 22.98 9.77
N ASN A 53 -3.89 23.14 10.82
CA ASN A 53 -3.84 22.17 11.92
C ASN A 53 -5.14 22.17 12.73
N LYS A 54 -5.82 21.03 12.68
CA LYS A 54 -7.02 20.75 13.50
C LYS A 54 -6.71 19.89 14.72
N ASN A 55 -5.46 19.44 14.87
CA ASN A 55 -5.07 18.57 15.99
C ASN A 55 -4.51 19.42 17.14
N PRO A 56 -5.26 19.60 18.24
CA PRO A 56 -4.82 20.40 19.37
C PRO A 56 -3.63 19.79 20.13
N ASN A 57 -3.31 18.51 19.89
CA ASN A 57 -2.23 17.79 20.56
C ASN A 57 -0.87 17.99 19.88
N ILE A 58 -0.76 18.86 18.87
CA ILE A 58 0.50 19.20 18.21
C ILE A 58 0.77 20.69 18.40
N GLU A 59 1.80 21.00 19.18
CA GLU A 59 2.28 22.37 19.37
C GLU A 59 3.25 22.75 18.25
N ALA A 60 2.92 23.81 17.52
CA ALA A 60 3.81 24.39 16.52
C ALA A 60 4.76 25.40 17.15
N VAL A 61 6.06 25.22 16.90
CA VAL A 61 7.13 26.09 17.39
C VAL A 61 7.82 26.77 16.21
N LEU A 62 7.82 28.08 16.18
CA LEU A 62 8.52 28.86 15.14
C LEU A 62 10.04 28.79 15.36
N VAL A 63 10.77 28.37 14.34
CA VAL A 63 12.24 28.36 14.30
C VAL A 63 12.75 29.61 13.58
N THR A 64 13.49 30.45 14.29
CA THR A 64 13.94 31.76 13.76
C THR A 64 15.42 31.79 13.36
N GLY A 65 16.12 30.67 13.38
CA GLY A 65 17.52 30.57 12.95
C GLY A 65 18.29 29.48 13.68
N GLY A 66 19.58 29.35 13.36
CA GLY A 66 20.48 28.34 13.92
C GLY A 66 20.81 27.22 12.92
N GLY A 67 21.93 26.55 13.14
CA GLY A 67 22.32 25.37 12.37
C GLY A 67 21.44 24.17 12.76
N ARG A 68 20.98 23.39 11.77
CA ARG A 68 20.14 22.22 11.99
C ARG A 68 20.66 21.28 13.10
N ASN A 69 21.95 21.01 13.08
CA ASN A 69 22.58 20.05 13.98
C ASN A 69 22.63 20.54 15.45
N ASP A 70 22.96 21.82 15.64
CA ASP A 70 22.98 22.43 16.98
C ASP A 70 21.56 22.62 17.51
N PHE A 71 20.60 22.93 16.63
CA PHE A 71 19.19 23.01 17.00
C PHE A 71 18.67 21.65 17.51
N ALA A 72 18.97 20.56 16.80
CA ALA A 72 18.59 19.21 17.25
C ALA A 72 19.18 18.86 18.64
N LEU A 73 20.44 19.24 18.89
CA LEU A 73 21.05 19.04 20.19
C LEU A 73 20.34 19.87 21.29
N ALA A 74 19.99 21.11 20.99
CA ALA A 74 19.25 21.97 21.92
C ALA A 74 17.85 21.41 22.25
N LEU A 75 17.14 20.83 21.24
CA LEU A 75 15.87 20.16 21.47
C LEU A 75 16.02 18.98 22.44
N ILE A 76 17.03 18.13 22.23
CA ILE A 76 17.29 16.98 23.11
C ILE A 76 17.58 17.45 24.53
N GLN A 77 18.44 18.46 24.70
CA GLN A 77 18.77 19.01 26.01
C GLN A 77 17.57 19.63 26.72
N LYS A 78 16.67 20.29 25.96
CA LYS A 78 15.46 20.92 26.51
C LYS A 78 14.41 19.90 26.92
N TYR A 79 14.11 18.91 26.05
CA TYR A 79 12.99 17.98 26.24
C TYR A 79 13.39 16.62 26.83
N SER A 80 14.70 16.35 26.99
CA SER A 80 15.23 15.15 27.64
C SER A 80 16.44 15.45 28.52
N PRO A 81 16.34 16.38 29.48
CA PRO A 81 17.49 16.86 30.26
C PRO A 81 18.15 15.76 31.12
N ASN A 82 17.41 14.72 31.44
CA ASN A 82 17.85 13.64 32.33
C ASN A 82 18.22 12.34 31.56
N SER A 83 18.23 12.37 30.24
CA SER A 83 18.60 11.21 29.42
C SER A 83 19.30 11.65 28.14
N ASN A 84 20.37 10.93 27.83
CA ASN A 84 21.06 11.09 26.54
C ASN A 84 20.59 10.07 25.48
N GLU A 85 19.57 9.24 25.77
CA GLU A 85 19.01 8.29 24.81
C GLU A 85 17.77 8.84 24.12
N ILE A 86 17.73 8.77 22.78
CA ILE A 86 16.58 9.17 21.97
C ILE A 86 16.23 8.11 20.93
N ALA A 87 14.96 7.98 20.62
CA ALA A 87 14.48 7.16 19.52
C ALA A 87 14.48 7.95 18.22
N VAL A 88 15.05 7.36 17.16
CA VAL A 88 15.10 7.96 15.81
C VAL A 88 14.63 6.94 14.76
N PRO A 89 14.07 7.40 13.61
CA PRO A 89 13.72 6.49 12.51
C PRO A 89 14.97 6.04 11.73
N VAL A 90 14.80 5.00 10.90
CA VAL A 90 15.88 4.49 10.04
C VAL A 90 16.35 5.50 8.99
N TYR A 91 15.47 6.42 8.59
CA TYR A 91 15.77 7.48 7.62
C TYR A 91 16.35 8.77 8.26
N PHE A 92 16.69 8.73 9.54
CA PHE A 92 17.30 9.88 10.23
C PHE A 92 18.62 10.27 9.54
N PRO A 93 18.87 11.56 9.23
CA PRO A 93 20.03 11.97 8.45
C PRO A 93 21.35 11.57 9.11
N LEU A 94 22.22 10.92 8.35
CA LEU A 94 23.45 10.33 8.89
C LEU A 94 24.40 11.39 9.48
N ASP A 95 24.55 12.53 8.80
CA ASP A 95 25.39 13.63 9.28
C ASP A 95 24.87 14.23 10.58
N LEU A 96 23.55 14.34 10.75
CA LEU A 96 22.91 14.76 11.98
C LEU A 96 23.12 13.70 13.08
N ALA A 97 22.98 12.42 12.77
CA ALA A 97 23.23 11.33 13.69
C ALA A 97 24.68 11.33 14.19
N ASP A 98 25.66 11.55 13.30
CA ASP A 98 27.08 11.61 13.66
C ASP A 98 27.41 12.84 14.51
N HIS A 99 26.79 13.98 14.24
CA HIS A 99 26.94 15.18 15.09
C HIS A 99 26.44 14.90 16.51
N LEU A 100 25.23 14.35 16.65
CA LEU A 100 24.63 14.04 17.94
C LEU A 100 25.45 12.99 18.74
N ARG A 101 25.93 11.93 18.05
CA ARG A 101 26.82 10.92 18.68
C ARG A 101 28.11 11.52 19.22
N LYS A 102 28.74 12.44 18.47
CA LYS A 102 29.96 13.18 18.93
C LYS A 102 29.68 14.05 20.16
N LYS A 103 28.40 14.42 20.38
CA LYS A 103 27.97 15.15 21.59
C LYS A 103 27.48 14.21 22.71
N GLY A 104 27.70 12.90 22.61
CA GLY A 104 27.36 11.92 23.63
C GLY A 104 25.90 11.45 23.64
N ILE A 105 25.13 11.76 22.58
CA ILE A 105 23.75 11.29 22.45
C ILE A 105 23.73 9.86 21.92
N VAL A 106 22.95 8.99 22.55
CA VAL A 106 22.74 7.60 22.15
C VAL A 106 21.47 7.50 21.32
N LEU A 107 21.63 7.13 20.04
CA LEU A 107 20.51 6.99 19.10
C LEU A 107 20.00 5.55 19.08
N LYS A 108 18.73 5.37 19.43
CA LYS A 108 18.02 4.08 19.38
C LYS A 108 17.17 4.06 18.13
N ILE A 109 17.61 3.37 17.10
CA ILE A 109 16.85 3.22 15.85
C ILE A 109 15.59 2.41 16.12
N ARG A 110 14.44 2.90 15.62
CA ARG A 110 13.14 2.21 15.64
C ARG A 110 12.72 1.87 14.24
N LYS A 111 12.32 0.61 14.04
CA LYS A 111 11.75 0.10 12.79
C LYS A 111 10.66 -0.93 13.12
N PRO A 112 9.39 -0.66 12.80
CA PRO A 112 8.86 0.61 12.28
C PRO A 112 8.98 1.75 13.31
N TYR A 113 9.02 2.99 12.81
CA TYR A 113 9.09 4.17 13.70
C TYR A 113 7.75 4.42 14.39
N TYR A 114 6.64 4.29 13.65
CA TYR A 114 5.26 4.34 14.16
C TYR A 114 4.57 2.97 13.97
N PRO A 115 4.77 1.98 14.86
CA PRO A 115 4.17 0.65 14.71
C PRO A 115 2.64 0.69 14.77
N TRP A 116 2.07 1.70 15.42
CA TRP A 116 0.62 1.87 15.51
C TRP A 116 -0.03 2.34 14.19
N ARG A 117 0.72 2.71 13.15
CA ARG A 117 0.20 2.89 11.79
C ARG A 117 -0.46 1.63 11.25
N ALA A 118 -0.06 0.46 11.73
CA ALA A 118 -0.69 -0.81 11.35
C ALA A 118 -2.16 -0.90 11.78
N ILE A 119 -2.56 -0.16 12.81
CA ILE A 119 -3.93 -0.13 13.35
C ILE A 119 -4.57 1.18 12.94
N LYS A 120 -5.49 1.14 11.98
CA LYS A 120 -6.18 2.30 11.43
C LYS A 120 -7.35 2.72 12.32
N GLY A 121 -7.46 4.02 12.57
CA GLY A 121 -8.65 4.61 13.16
C GLY A 121 -9.82 4.68 12.16
N GLY A 122 -11.02 4.96 12.64
CA GLY A 122 -12.22 5.00 11.80
C GLY A 122 -12.09 5.96 10.61
N GLU A 123 -11.54 7.16 10.80
CA GLU A 123 -11.31 8.14 9.73
C GLU A 123 -10.31 7.61 8.67
N GLU A 124 -9.27 6.91 9.10
CA GLU A 124 -8.26 6.34 8.18
C GLU A 124 -8.87 5.21 7.34
N ILE A 125 -9.71 4.36 7.96
CA ILE A 125 -10.46 3.30 7.26
C ILE A 125 -11.40 3.91 6.22
N GLU A 126 -12.15 4.96 6.56
CA GLU A 126 -13.01 5.67 5.62
C GLU A 126 -12.24 6.27 4.45
N MET A 127 -11.04 6.82 4.68
CA MET A 127 -10.18 7.37 3.62
C MET A 127 -9.73 6.27 2.66
N ILE A 128 -9.33 5.09 3.17
CA ILE A 128 -8.95 3.93 2.36
C ILE A 128 -10.16 3.42 1.56
N GLU A 129 -11.33 3.27 2.19
CA GLU A 129 -12.56 2.82 1.54
C GLU A 129 -12.99 3.77 0.41
N LYS A 130 -12.86 5.09 0.61
CA LYS A 130 -13.10 6.10 -0.43
C LYS A 130 -12.10 5.97 -1.58
N SER A 131 -10.82 5.74 -1.29
CA SER A 131 -9.79 5.52 -2.32
C SER A 131 -10.10 4.28 -3.15
N LEU A 132 -10.46 3.14 -2.51
CA LEU A 132 -10.88 1.92 -3.18
C LEU A 132 -12.10 2.15 -4.09
N LYS A 133 -13.13 2.82 -3.58
CA LYS A 133 -14.34 3.13 -4.35
C LYS A 133 -14.04 3.98 -5.59
N LYS A 134 -13.14 4.95 -5.49
CA LYS A 134 -12.71 5.76 -6.63
C LYS A 134 -11.92 4.91 -7.64
N THR A 135 -11.13 3.95 -7.17
CA THR A 135 -10.37 3.03 -8.02
C THR A 135 -11.27 2.13 -8.86
N HIS A 136 -12.52 1.86 -8.44
CA HIS A 136 -13.49 1.12 -9.25
C HIS A 136 -13.71 1.73 -10.63
N SER A 137 -13.61 3.05 -10.78
CA SER A 137 -13.79 3.74 -12.07
C SER A 137 -12.79 3.27 -13.13
N ALA A 138 -11.53 3.00 -12.73
CA ALA A 138 -10.52 2.46 -13.63
C ALA A 138 -10.87 1.05 -14.12
N PHE A 139 -11.33 0.19 -13.22
CA PHE A 139 -11.75 -1.18 -13.59
C PHE A 139 -13.01 -1.18 -14.43
N LEU A 140 -13.98 -0.33 -14.14
CA LEU A 140 -15.18 -0.16 -14.97
C LEU A 140 -14.81 0.33 -16.38
N LYS A 141 -13.83 1.23 -16.50
CA LYS A 141 -13.33 1.70 -17.81
C LYS A 141 -12.61 0.60 -18.57
N ILE A 142 -11.81 -0.22 -17.90
CA ILE A 142 -11.17 -1.40 -18.51
C ILE A 142 -12.23 -2.41 -18.98
N GLU A 143 -13.24 -2.72 -18.14
CA GLU A 143 -14.34 -3.61 -18.49
C GLU A 143 -15.14 -3.08 -19.69
N GLU A 144 -15.41 -1.76 -19.75
CA GLU A 144 -16.07 -1.09 -20.88
C GLU A 144 -15.28 -1.27 -22.18
N ILE A 145 -13.97 -0.98 -22.18
CA ILE A 145 -13.10 -1.09 -23.35
C ILE A 145 -13.01 -2.54 -23.81
N LEU A 146 -12.75 -3.49 -22.89
CA LEU A 146 -12.69 -4.91 -23.21
C LEU A 146 -14.05 -5.42 -23.73
N GLY A 147 -15.16 -4.98 -23.12
CA GLY A 147 -16.51 -5.33 -23.56
C GLY A 147 -16.82 -4.89 -24.98
N ALA A 148 -16.42 -3.65 -25.33
CA ALA A 148 -16.62 -3.08 -26.66
C ALA A 148 -15.59 -3.53 -27.73
N SER A 149 -14.55 -4.27 -27.30
CA SER A 149 -13.48 -4.74 -28.20
C SER A 149 -13.92 -5.95 -29.04
N GLU A 150 -13.30 -6.10 -30.20
CA GLU A 150 -13.48 -7.23 -31.12
C GLU A 150 -12.22 -8.11 -31.12
N ILE A 151 -12.37 -9.39 -31.51
CA ILE A 151 -11.25 -10.32 -31.65
C ILE A 151 -11.00 -10.50 -33.16
N VAL A 152 -9.75 -10.19 -33.57
CA VAL A 152 -9.29 -10.39 -34.96
C VAL A 152 -7.93 -11.07 -34.94
N ASP A 153 -7.79 -12.22 -35.53
CA ASP A 153 -6.55 -12.98 -35.62
C ASP A 153 -5.83 -13.14 -34.28
N ASN A 154 -6.57 -13.51 -33.22
CA ASN A 154 -6.06 -13.69 -31.85
C ASN A 154 -5.63 -12.41 -31.13
N LEU A 155 -5.78 -11.24 -31.74
CA LEU A 155 -5.57 -9.94 -31.13
C LEU A 155 -6.90 -9.33 -30.69
N ILE A 156 -6.85 -8.51 -29.65
CA ILE A 156 -7.98 -7.70 -29.21
C ILE A 156 -7.88 -6.34 -29.90
N PHE A 157 -8.98 -5.91 -30.58
CA PHE A 157 -9.05 -4.62 -31.25
C PHE A 157 -10.13 -3.75 -30.61
N PHE A 158 -9.80 -2.49 -30.42
CA PHE A 158 -10.70 -1.45 -29.95
C PHE A 158 -10.62 -0.24 -30.89
N GLU A 159 -11.78 0.23 -31.40
CA GLU A 159 -11.86 1.34 -32.36
C GLU A 159 -10.92 1.16 -33.57
N GLY A 160 -10.85 -0.06 -34.11
CA GLY A 160 -10.06 -0.41 -35.29
C GLY A 160 -8.55 -0.47 -35.09
N LYS A 161 -8.06 -0.42 -33.83
CA LYS A 161 -6.65 -0.55 -33.48
C LYS A 161 -6.43 -1.74 -32.55
N ALA A 162 -5.27 -2.39 -32.66
CA ALA A 162 -4.87 -3.41 -31.70
C ALA A 162 -4.79 -2.80 -30.29
N LEU A 163 -5.50 -3.41 -29.34
CA LEU A 163 -5.54 -2.96 -27.97
C LEU A 163 -4.23 -3.32 -27.26
N THR A 164 -3.62 -2.36 -26.60
CA THR A 164 -2.34 -2.53 -25.90
C THR A 164 -2.45 -2.28 -24.41
N SER A 165 -1.51 -2.81 -23.66
CA SER A 165 -1.32 -2.55 -22.22
C SER A 165 -1.24 -1.05 -21.94
N GLU A 166 -0.45 -0.32 -22.73
CA GLU A 166 -0.21 1.12 -22.59
C GLU A 166 -1.51 1.93 -22.80
N PHE A 167 -2.33 1.53 -23.78
CA PHE A 167 -3.62 2.18 -24.01
C PHE A 167 -4.55 2.02 -22.81
N LEU A 168 -4.71 0.79 -22.29
CA LEU A 168 -5.55 0.56 -21.10
C LEU A 168 -5.04 1.31 -19.87
N LYS A 169 -3.73 1.37 -19.66
CA LYS A 169 -3.12 2.16 -18.57
C LYS A 169 -3.47 3.63 -18.72
N SER A 170 -3.31 4.19 -19.91
CA SER A 170 -3.62 5.61 -20.17
C SER A 170 -5.09 5.94 -19.91
N GLU A 171 -6.01 5.05 -20.29
CA GLU A 171 -7.45 5.25 -20.04
C GLU A 171 -7.78 5.11 -18.54
N ALA A 172 -7.17 4.14 -17.85
CA ALA A 172 -7.32 3.98 -16.41
C ALA A 172 -6.78 5.21 -15.64
N GLU A 173 -5.58 5.69 -16.00
CA GLU A 173 -4.99 6.90 -15.38
C GLU A 173 -5.87 8.14 -15.59
N ARG A 174 -6.47 8.30 -16.76
CA ARG A 174 -7.34 9.44 -17.07
C ARG A 174 -8.55 9.49 -16.14
N VAL A 175 -9.27 8.37 -15.99
CA VAL A 175 -10.45 8.34 -15.10
C VAL A 175 -10.05 8.46 -13.63
N LEU A 176 -8.91 7.91 -13.24
CA LEU A 176 -8.38 8.06 -11.88
C LEU A 176 -8.00 9.52 -11.57
N PHE A 177 -7.41 10.23 -12.55
CA PHE A 177 -7.08 11.63 -12.38
C PHE A 177 -8.33 12.51 -12.17
N ASP A 178 -9.42 12.23 -12.88
CA ASP A 178 -10.71 12.91 -12.71
C ASP A 178 -11.33 12.62 -11.33
N GLU A 179 -11.03 11.45 -10.75
CA GLU A 179 -11.41 11.08 -9.38
C GLU A 179 -10.42 11.61 -8.31
N GLU A 180 -9.46 12.47 -8.69
CA GLU A 180 -8.41 12.96 -7.80
C GLU A 180 -7.52 11.86 -7.19
N MET A 181 -7.31 10.79 -7.96
CA MET A 181 -6.38 9.70 -7.63
C MET A 181 -5.14 9.79 -8.54
N LEU A 182 -3.97 9.42 -8.02
CA LEU A 182 -2.69 9.46 -8.74
C LEU A 182 -2.00 8.10 -8.72
N CYS A 183 -1.50 7.64 -9.86
CA CYS A 183 -0.70 6.41 -9.97
C CYS A 183 0.80 6.74 -9.79
N THR A 184 1.20 7.17 -8.59
CA THR A 184 2.58 7.60 -8.31
C THR A 184 3.61 6.49 -8.35
N GLU A 185 3.19 5.25 -8.17
CA GLU A 185 4.04 4.04 -8.22
C GLU A 185 3.78 3.21 -9.48
N GLY A 186 2.95 3.75 -10.42
CA GLY A 186 2.54 3.07 -11.64
C GLY A 186 1.31 2.19 -11.45
N MET A 187 1.11 1.27 -12.40
CA MET A 187 0.10 0.20 -12.37
C MET A 187 0.55 -0.95 -13.26
N ILE A 188 -0.02 -2.12 -13.07
CA ILE A 188 0.23 -3.31 -13.88
C ILE A 188 -1.02 -3.58 -14.73
N ILE A 189 -0.83 -3.67 -16.06
CA ILE A 189 -1.78 -4.28 -16.97
C ILE A 189 -0.99 -5.20 -17.88
N SER A 190 -0.88 -6.47 -17.50
CA SER A 190 0.01 -7.44 -18.15
C SER A 190 -0.74 -8.62 -18.74
N CYS A 191 -0.23 -9.13 -19.86
CA CYS A 191 -0.87 -10.23 -20.60
C CYS A 191 0.15 -11.32 -20.94
N VAL A 192 -0.31 -12.56 -21.11
CA VAL A 192 0.49 -13.72 -21.53
C VAL A 192 1.73 -13.94 -20.64
N LYS A 193 2.94 -13.94 -21.24
CA LYS A 193 4.20 -14.15 -20.52
C LYS A 193 4.52 -13.05 -19.50
N ASP A 194 4.09 -11.82 -19.79
CA ASP A 194 4.29 -10.69 -18.86
C ASP A 194 3.44 -10.88 -17.61
N ALA A 195 2.19 -11.39 -17.76
CA ALA A 195 1.33 -11.74 -16.65
C ALA A 195 1.87 -12.89 -15.77
N ALA A 196 2.77 -13.72 -16.31
CA ALA A 196 3.44 -14.77 -15.55
C ALA A 196 4.53 -14.26 -14.61
N ILE A 197 4.85 -12.97 -14.64
CA ILE A 197 5.82 -12.30 -13.78
C ILE A 197 5.06 -11.31 -12.89
N PRO A 198 4.95 -11.54 -11.58
CA PRO A 198 4.04 -10.80 -10.69
C PRO A 198 4.11 -9.27 -10.78
N HIS A 199 5.32 -8.71 -10.93
CA HIS A 199 5.54 -7.26 -10.96
C HIS A 199 5.85 -6.71 -12.37
N HIS A 200 5.62 -7.51 -13.43
CA HIS A 200 5.83 -7.00 -14.79
C HIS A 200 4.73 -6.00 -15.14
N PRO A 201 5.05 -4.74 -15.48
CA PRO A 201 4.04 -3.71 -15.71
C PRO A 201 3.14 -4.02 -16.92
N GLY A 202 3.55 -4.95 -17.80
CA GLY A 202 2.88 -5.25 -19.07
C GLY A 202 3.25 -4.26 -20.17
N GLN A 203 3.23 -4.76 -21.42
CA GLN A 203 3.51 -3.98 -22.61
C GLN A 203 2.94 -4.63 -23.87
N GLY A 204 2.71 -3.80 -24.91
CA GLY A 204 2.31 -4.25 -26.22
C GLY A 204 0.89 -4.80 -26.29
N ASN A 205 0.62 -5.60 -27.33
CA ASN A 205 -0.71 -6.07 -27.67
C ASN A 205 -1.30 -7.06 -26.65
N LEU A 206 -2.59 -6.91 -26.37
CA LEU A 206 -3.36 -7.86 -25.58
C LEU A 206 -3.94 -8.95 -26.49
N LEU A 207 -3.88 -10.19 -26.00
CA LEU A 207 -4.28 -11.37 -26.77
C LEU A 207 -5.63 -11.95 -26.28
N ALA A 208 -6.43 -12.38 -27.25
CA ALA A 208 -7.69 -13.05 -26.97
C ALA A 208 -7.46 -14.44 -26.35
N GLY A 209 -8.31 -14.84 -25.41
CA GLY A 209 -8.22 -16.11 -24.71
C GLY A 209 -7.12 -16.19 -23.62
N GLU A 210 -6.30 -15.17 -23.51
CA GLU A 210 -5.21 -15.07 -22.56
C GLU A 210 -5.57 -14.19 -21.35
N THR A 211 -4.86 -14.39 -20.22
CA THR A 211 -5.07 -13.60 -19.00
C THR A 211 -4.56 -12.18 -19.17
N ILE A 212 -5.35 -11.21 -18.71
CA ILE A 212 -5.01 -9.80 -18.57
C ILE A 212 -5.09 -9.49 -17.07
N VAL A 213 -3.94 -9.42 -16.41
CA VAL A 213 -3.84 -9.05 -14.99
C VAL A 213 -3.79 -7.54 -14.89
N CYS A 214 -4.81 -6.96 -14.27
CA CYS A 214 -4.92 -5.52 -13.99
C CYS A 214 -4.77 -5.32 -12.48
N ASP A 215 -3.68 -4.67 -12.08
CA ASP A 215 -3.34 -4.37 -10.70
C ASP A 215 -3.08 -2.87 -10.57
N ILE A 216 -3.93 -2.20 -9.78
CA ILE A 216 -4.06 -0.74 -9.78
C ILE A 216 -4.08 -0.24 -8.34
N PHE A 217 -3.02 0.49 -7.95
CA PHE A 217 -2.75 0.95 -6.59
C PHE A 217 -2.54 2.48 -6.51
N PRO A 218 -3.56 3.30 -6.80
CA PRO A 218 -3.46 4.74 -6.80
C PRO A 218 -3.55 5.32 -5.39
N VAL A 219 -3.00 6.54 -5.23
CA VAL A 219 -3.08 7.32 -4.00
C VAL A 219 -4.06 8.48 -4.15
N SER A 220 -4.87 8.72 -3.12
CA SER A 220 -5.76 9.91 -3.07
C SER A 220 -4.95 11.19 -2.91
N LYS A 221 -5.18 12.18 -3.79
CA LYS A 221 -4.59 13.54 -3.68
C LYS A 221 -5.00 14.24 -2.39
N GLN A 222 -6.22 13.99 -1.93
CA GLN A 222 -6.78 14.67 -0.76
C GLN A 222 -6.26 14.09 0.56
N SER A 223 -6.29 12.76 0.69
CA SER A 223 -5.99 12.09 1.96
C SER A 223 -4.58 11.53 2.04
N GLY A 224 -3.95 11.22 0.90
CA GLY A 224 -2.67 10.53 0.81
C GLY A 224 -2.75 9.03 1.13
N TYR A 225 -3.97 8.48 1.31
CA TYR A 225 -4.17 7.04 1.49
C TYR A 225 -4.30 6.33 0.15
N PHE A 226 -3.62 5.19 0.05
CA PHE A 226 -3.64 4.35 -1.12
C PHE A 226 -4.93 3.51 -1.20
N ALA A 227 -5.28 3.11 -2.41
CA ALA A 227 -6.09 1.96 -2.73
C ALA A 227 -5.17 0.88 -3.30
N ASP A 228 -5.64 -0.36 -3.31
CA ASP A 228 -4.98 -1.47 -3.98
C ASP A 228 -5.99 -2.52 -4.40
N MET A 229 -6.00 -2.90 -5.67
CA MET A 229 -6.95 -3.87 -6.18
C MET A 229 -6.43 -4.54 -7.45
N THR A 230 -6.49 -5.87 -7.49
CA THR A 230 -6.20 -6.65 -8.69
C THR A 230 -7.43 -7.41 -9.19
N ARG A 231 -7.64 -7.38 -10.52
CA ARG A 231 -8.55 -8.27 -11.25
C ARG A 231 -7.85 -8.89 -12.43
N THR A 232 -8.20 -10.12 -12.73
CA THR A 232 -7.74 -10.82 -13.94
C THR A 232 -8.92 -11.01 -14.89
N TYR A 233 -8.75 -10.56 -16.11
CA TYR A 233 -9.74 -10.66 -17.18
C TYR A 233 -9.25 -11.54 -18.33
N VAL A 234 -10.19 -12.03 -19.13
CA VAL A 234 -9.97 -12.68 -20.42
C VAL A 234 -11.02 -12.16 -21.41
N LYS A 235 -10.59 -11.68 -22.55
CA LYS A 235 -11.48 -11.42 -23.69
C LYS A 235 -11.54 -12.65 -24.58
N GLY A 236 -12.75 -13.21 -24.76
CA GLY A 236 -12.96 -14.47 -25.47
C GLY A 236 -12.93 -15.69 -24.55
N GLU A 237 -12.62 -16.86 -25.10
CA GLU A 237 -12.70 -18.14 -24.38
C GLU A 237 -11.34 -18.52 -23.76
N PRO A 238 -11.19 -18.49 -22.42
CA PRO A 238 -9.96 -18.91 -21.76
C PRO A 238 -9.77 -20.44 -21.83
N SER A 239 -8.52 -20.88 -21.86
CA SER A 239 -8.19 -22.29 -21.74
C SER A 239 -8.70 -22.90 -20.43
N LYS A 240 -8.90 -24.22 -20.40
CA LYS A 240 -9.27 -24.95 -19.18
C LYS A 240 -8.28 -24.72 -18.04
N LYS A 241 -6.99 -24.55 -18.37
CA LYS A 241 -5.93 -24.27 -17.38
C LYS A 241 -6.14 -22.91 -16.73
N ILE A 242 -6.40 -21.87 -17.51
CA ILE A 242 -6.68 -20.51 -17.01
C ILE A 242 -7.93 -20.51 -16.12
N ARG A 243 -9.02 -21.17 -16.53
CA ARG A 243 -10.22 -21.29 -15.71
C ARG A 243 -9.91 -21.99 -14.36
N ASN A 244 -9.19 -23.10 -14.39
CA ASN A 244 -8.81 -23.81 -13.18
C ASN A 244 -7.94 -22.96 -12.24
N MET A 245 -7.00 -22.17 -12.79
CA MET A 245 -6.21 -21.22 -11.99
C MET A 245 -7.10 -20.18 -11.33
N TYR A 246 -7.99 -19.55 -12.10
CA TYR A 246 -8.90 -18.53 -11.59
C TYR A 246 -9.81 -19.05 -10.46
N ASP A 247 -10.45 -20.22 -10.69
CA ASP A 247 -11.32 -20.84 -9.69
C ASP A 247 -10.56 -21.23 -8.43
N SER A 248 -9.31 -21.68 -8.58
CA SER A 248 -8.46 -22.02 -7.43
C SER A 248 -8.05 -20.78 -6.63
N ILE A 249 -7.75 -19.67 -7.31
CA ILE A 249 -7.47 -18.38 -6.65
C ILE A 249 -8.68 -17.88 -5.86
N LEU A 250 -9.89 -17.99 -6.40
CA LEU A 250 -11.11 -17.64 -5.66
C LEU A 250 -11.24 -18.48 -4.38
N ARG A 251 -11.10 -19.81 -4.49
CA ARG A 251 -11.15 -20.70 -3.31
C ARG A 251 -10.04 -20.42 -2.30
N ALA A 252 -8.85 -20.08 -2.76
CA ALA A 252 -7.73 -19.73 -1.89
C ALA A 252 -8.00 -18.41 -1.14
N GLN A 253 -8.59 -17.41 -1.81
CA GLN A 253 -8.98 -16.15 -1.19
C GLN A 253 -10.12 -16.39 -0.15
N GLU A 254 -11.12 -17.20 -0.46
CA GLU A 254 -12.16 -17.61 0.49
C GLU A 254 -11.58 -18.30 1.73
N ALA A 255 -10.58 -19.18 1.54
CA ALA A 255 -9.89 -19.84 2.65
C ALA A 255 -9.15 -18.83 3.55
N ALA A 256 -8.58 -17.75 2.99
CA ALA A 256 -8.03 -16.65 3.78
C ALA A 256 -9.11 -15.93 4.57
N PHE A 257 -10.18 -15.51 3.91
CA PHE A 257 -11.28 -14.75 4.52
C PHE A 257 -11.92 -15.50 5.69
N ALA A 258 -12.06 -16.81 5.60
CA ALA A 258 -12.63 -17.66 6.66
C ALA A 258 -11.83 -17.63 7.97
N LEU A 259 -10.54 -17.24 7.92
CA LEU A 259 -9.66 -17.19 9.09
C LEU A 259 -9.49 -15.79 9.68
N ILE A 260 -9.81 -14.73 8.93
CA ILE A 260 -9.51 -13.35 9.34
C ILE A 260 -10.40 -12.94 10.52
N LYS A 261 -9.77 -12.79 11.67
CA LYS A 261 -10.37 -12.26 12.90
C LYS A 261 -9.26 -11.81 13.87
N PRO A 262 -9.58 -11.04 14.91
CA PRO A 262 -8.62 -10.68 15.94
C PRO A 262 -7.95 -11.90 16.59
N GLY A 263 -6.66 -11.80 16.89
CA GLY A 263 -5.89 -12.83 17.59
C GLY A 263 -5.27 -13.89 16.68
N ILE A 264 -5.57 -13.91 15.39
CA ILE A 264 -4.96 -14.84 14.44
C ILE A 264 -3.55 -14.35 14.06
N LEU A 265 -2.60 -15.27 13.96
CA LEU A 265 -1.28 -14.99 13.38
C LEU A 265 -1.41 -14.80 11.86
N ALA A 266 -0.82 -13.74 11.33
CA ALA A 266 -0.87 -13.41 9.90
C ALA A 266 -0.34 -14.57 9.02
N LYS A 267 0.70 -15.30 9.48
CA LYS A 267 1.20 -16.51 8.78
C LYS A 267 0.18 -17.64 8.64
N GLU A 268 -0.81 -17.76 9.55
CA GLU A 268 -1.84 -18.80 9.43
C GLU A 268 -2.81 -18.51 8.27
N VAL A 269 -3.06 -17.22 7.97
CA VAL A 269 -3.82 -16.81 6.78
C VAL A 269 -3.07 -17.23 5.51
N HIS A 270 -1.76 -16.93 5.44
CA HIS A 270 -0.92 -17.35 4.30
C HIS A 270 -0.88 -18.88 4.15
N LYS A 271 -0.79 -19.61 5.25
CA LYS A 271 -0.79 -21.07 5.26
C LYS A 271 -2.10 -21.66 4.72
N ALA A 272 -3.25 -21.05 5.04
CA ALA A 272 -4.54 -21.47 4.51
C ALA A 272 -4.65 -21.29 3.00
N VAL A 273 -4.19 -20.16 2.47
CA VAL A 273 -4.07 -19.90 1.03
C VAL A 273 -3.19 -20.97 0.37
N SER A 274 -1.98 -21.15 0.89
CA SER A 274 -1.03 -22.14 0.37
C SER A 274 -1.60 -23.56 0.36
N ALA A 275 -2.25 -23.97 1.45
CA ALA A 275 -2.87 -25.29 1.57
C ALA A 275 -4.04 -25.46 0.58
N SER A 276 -4.84 -24.42 0.32
CA SER A 276 -5.90 -24.44 -0.68
C SER A 276 -5.35 -24.67 -2.09
N LEU A 277 -4.31 -23.92 -2.47
CA LEU A 277 -3.68 -24.03 -3.78
C LEU A 277 -3.01 -25.43 -3.98
N ILE A 278 -2.31 -25.93 -2.97
CA ILE A 278 -1.70 -27.27 -3.02
C ILE A 278 -2.76 -28.35 -3.17
N ARG A 279 -3.87 -28.26 -2.45
CA ARG A 279 -5.02 -29.22 -2.56
C ARG A 279 -5.59 -29.23 -3.98
N ASP A 280 -5.60 -28.08 -4.65
CA ASP A 280 -6.08 -27.95 -6.03
C ASP A 280 -5.02 -28.35 -7.07
N GLY A 281 -3.83 -28.81 -6.64
CA GLY A 281 -2.76 -29.31 -7.50
C GLY A 281 -1.80 -28.24 -8.02
N PHE A 282 -1.78 -27.04 -7.45
CA PHE A 282 -0.89 -25.98 -7.84
C PHE A 282 0.37 -25.91 -6.98
N ASN A 283 1.46 -25.39 -7.56
CA ASN A 283 2.74 -25.23 -6.88
C ASN A 283 2.71 -24.00 -5.95
N VAL A 284 3.45 -24.11 -4.84
CA VAL A 284 3.72 -23.00 -3.91
C VAL A 284 5.24 -22.93 -3.67
N GLY A 285 5.84 -21.78 -3.94
CA GLY A 285 7.28 -21.58 -3.82
C GLY A 285 7.82 -20.82 -5.02
N ASP A 286 8.82 -21.38 -5.73
CA ASP A 286 9.49 -20.71 -6.84
C ASP A 286 8.64 -20.61 -8.12
N ILE A 287 7.61 -21.42 -8.25
CA ILE A 287 6.64 -21.43 -9.36
C ILE A 287 5.23 -21.55 -8.77
N GLY A 288 4.26 -21.02 -9.44
CA GLY A 288 2.86 -21.01 -9.02
C GLY A 288 2.60 -19.86 -8.05
N PHE A 289 2.33 -20.11 -6.79
CA PHE A 289 2.18 -19.07 -5.77
C PHE A 289 3.54 -18.71 -5.18
N THR A 290 4.10 -17.56 -5.60
CA THR A 290 5.51 -17.19 -5.37
C THR A 290 5.74 -16.06 -4.39
N HIS A 291 4.68 -15.43 -3.86
CA HIS A 291 4.76 -14.25 -2.97
C HIS A 291 3.93 -14.41 -1.70
N GLY A 292 3.87 -13.38 -0.88
CA GLY A 292 2.99 -13.31 0.29
C GLY A 292 1.52 -13.32 -0.12
N THR A 293 0.65 -13.57 0.84
CA THR A 293 -0.80 -13.50 0.61
C THR A 293 -1.30 -12.05 0.61
N GLY A 294 -0.51 -11.12 1.15
CA GLY A 294 -0.87 -9.71 1.20
C GLY A 294 0.02 -8.90 2.14
N HIS A 295 -0.28 -7.64 2.22
CA HIS A 295 0.42 -6.62 2.99
C HIS A 295 -0.54 -5.56 3.53
N GLY A 296 -0.14 -4.87 4.59
CA GLY A 296 -0.87 -3.71 5.10
C GLY A 296 -0.93 -2.59 4.06
N LEU A 297 -2.04 -1.86 4.08
CA LEU A 297 -2.30 -0.74 3.20
C LEU A 297 -2.64 0.51 4.01
N GLY A 298 -2.14 1.67 3.57
CA GLY A 298 -2.41 2.92 4.26
C GLY A 298 -1.84 4.13 3.55
N LEU A 299 -0.92 4.83 4.20
CA LEU A 299 -0.14 5.92 3.60
C LEU A 299 0.96 5.40 2.66
N GLU A 300 1.27 4.11 2.74
CA GLU A 300 2.13 3.39 1.80
C GLU A 300 1.33 2.23 1.20
N VAL A 301 1.67 1.82 -0.03
CA VAL A 301 1.10 0.62 -0.64
C VAL A 301 1.44 -0.59 0.23
N HIS A 302 2.71 -0.68 0.65
CA HIS A 302 3.18 -1.77 1.49
C HIS A 302 3.54 -1.27 2.89
N GLU A 303 2.74 -1.61 3.88
CA GLU A 303 3.05 -1.39 5.30
C GLU A 303 2.64 -2.61 6.16
N ALA A 304 2.74 -2.52 7.47
CA ALA A 304 2.28 -3.60 8.37
C ALA A 304 0.74 -3.65 8.45
N PRO A 305 0.16 -4.87 8.65
CA PRO A 305 0.79 -6.16 8.84
C PRO A 305 1.18 -6.86 7.52
N HIS A 306 2.15 -7.78 7.57
CA HIS A 306 2.54 -8.60 6.42
C HIS A 306 1.90 -9.98 6.49
N ILE A 307 1.19 -10.38 5.44
CA ILE A 307 0.49 -11.68 5.40
C ILE A 307 1.34 -12.67 4.59
N ASN A 308 2.37 -13.22 5.23
CA ASN A 308 3.32 -14.14 4.58
C ASN A 308 3.74 -15.30 5.51
N LYS A 309 4.53 -16.23 4.98
CA LYS A 309 4.94 -17.46 5.66
C LYS A 309 5.76 -17.28 6.94
N VAL A 310 6.41 -16.13 7.11
CA VAL A 310 7.32 -15.87 8.25
C VAL A 310 6.77 -14.84 9.22
N SER A 311 5.60 -14.25 8.96
CA SER A 311 5.03 -13.21 9.80
C SER A 311 4.58 -13.76 11.16
N GLU A 312 5.07 -13.14 12.23
CA GLU A 312 4.65 -13.39 13.60
C GLU A 312 3.65 -12.32 14.10
N GLU A 313 3.15 -11.47 13.20
CA GLU A 313 2.19 -10.42 13.53
C GLU A 313 0.83 -11.03 13.87
N ILE A 314 0.23 -10.54 14.95
CA ILE A 314 -1.11 -10.94 15.39
C ILE A 314 -2.10 -9.91 14.85
N LEU A 315 -3.10 -10.37 14.11
CA LEU A 315 -4.14 -9.51 13.57
C LEU A 315 -4.98 -8.89 14.71
N GLN A 316 -5.21 -7.58 14.58
CA GLN A 316 -5.94 -6.78 15.56
C GLN A 316 -7.04 -5.98 14.87
N PRO A 317 -8.13 -5.61 15.57
CA PRO A 317 -9.12 -4.69 15.03
C PRO A 317 -8.45 -3.40 14.52
N GLY A 318 -8.88 -2.93 13.35
CA GLY A 318 -8.26 -1.78 12.67
C GLY A 318 -7.06 -2.11 11.77
N ASN A 319 -6.57 -3.37 11.74
CA ASN A 319 -5.62 -3.74 10.69
C ASN A 319 -6.31 -3.73 9.33
N VAL A 320 -5.73 -3.03 8.36
CA VAL A 320 -6.16 -2.99 6.96
C VAL A 320 -5.05 -3.56 6.11
N PHE A 321 -5.37 -4.58 5.28
CA PHE A 321 -4.39 -5.27 4.45
C PHE A 321 -5.04 -5.95 3.24
N THR A 322 -4.20 -6.30 2.24
CA THR A 322 -4.62 -6.99 1.03
C THR A 322 -4.72 -8.50 1.24
N ILE A 323 -5.58 -9.16 0.48
CA ILE A 323 -5.62 -10.61 0.27
C ILE A 323 -5.59 -10.85 -1.24
N GLU A 324 -4.41 -11.22 -1.73
CA GLU A 324 -4.05 -11.20 -3.15
C GLU A 324 -3.41 -12.52 -3.63
N PRO A 325 -3.98 -13.69 -3.38
CA PRO A 325 -3.39 -14.90 -3.91
C PRO A 325 -3.23 -14.82 -5.42
N GLY A 326 -2.08 -15.31 -5.93
CA GLY A 326 -1.75 -15.31 -7.35
C GLY A 326 -1.07 -16.60 -7.80
N LEU A 327 -1.33 -17.03 -9.03
CA LEU A 327 -0.67 -18.16 -9.68
C LEU A 327 0.01 -17.71 -10.95
N TYR A 328 1.29 -18.06 -11.12
CA TYR A 328 2.13 -17.60 -12.22
C TYR A 328 2.88 -18.76 -12.85
N TYR A 329 2.62 -18.98 -14.15
CA TYR A 329 3.25 -20.03 -14.94
C TYR A 329 3.75 -19.48 -16.27
N PRO A 330 5.06 -19.53 -16.58
CA PRO A 330 5.64 -18.91 -17.77
C PRO A 330 4.97 -19.29 -19.11
N ASN A 331 4.41 -20.50 -19.19
CA ASN A 331 3.78 -21.02 -20.42
C ASN A 331 2.24 -20.89 -20.42
N ILE A 332 1.64 -20.23 -19.42
CA ILE A 332 0.18 -20.11 -19.28
C ILE A 332 -0.21 -18.63 -19.06
N GLY A 333 0.59 -17.89 -18.29
CA GLY A 333 0.27 -16.54 -17.83
C GLY A 333 0.12 -16.46 -16.32
N GLY A 334 -0.46 -15.39 -15.82
CA GLY A 334 -0.73 -15.15 -14.40
C GLY A 334 -2.21 -14.96 -14.12
N VAL A 335 -2.62 -15.29 -12.91
CA VAL A 335 -3.93 -14.95 -12.35
C VAL A 335 -3.71 -14.41 -10.95
N ARG A 336 -4.17 -13.20 -10.66
CA ARG A 336 -4.24 -12.59 -9.32
C ARG A 336 -5.61 -11.98 -9.11
N ILE A 337 -6.17 -12.18 -7.93
CA ILE A 337 -7.38 -11.50 -7.47
C ILE A 337 -7.07 -10.94 -6.09
N GLU A 338 -7.31 -9.67 -5.92
CA GLU A 338 -6.97 -8.94 -4.72
C GLU A 338 -8.12 -8.11 -4.21
N ASP A 339 -8.36 -8.20 -2.91
CA ASP A 339 -9.24 -7.33 -2.17
C ASP A 339 -8.56 -6.85 -0.90
N VAL A 340 -8.92 -5.66 -0.46
CA VAL A 340 -8.51 -5.05 0.80
C VAL A 340 -9.56 -5.32 1.87
N VAL A 341 -9.11 -5.79 3.02
CA VAL A 341 -9.98 -6.06 4.18
C VAL A 341 -9.54 -5.26 5.40
N CYS A 342 -10.51 -4.97 6.26
CA CYS A 342 -10.29 -4.41 7.59
C CYS A 342 -10.70 -5.43 8.64
N VAL A 343 -9.82 -5.73 9.60
CA VAL A 343 -10.17 -6.57 10.76
C VAL A 343 -11.13 -5.79 11.67
N THR A 344 -12.25 -6.41 12.01
CA THR A 344 -13.25 -5.89 12.96
C THR A 344 -13.11 -6.58 14.32
N ASP A 345 -13.93 -6.22 15.29
CA ASP A 345 -13.91 -6.85 16.63
C ASP A 345 -14.20 -8.36 16.61
N SER A 346 -14.88 -8.87 15.57
CA SER A 346 -15.31 -10.26 15.52
C SER A 346 -14.97 -11.02 14.23
N GLY A 347 -14.39 -10.34 13.24
CA GLY A 347 -14.07 -10.91 11.92
C GLY A 347 -13.39 -9.88 11.04
N TYR A 348 -13.92 -9.69 9.83
CA TYR A 348 -13.40 -8.69 8.89
C TYR A 348 -14.53 -7.99 8.14
N LYS A 349 -14.22 -6.85 7.53
CA LYS A 349 -15.02 -6.14 6.54
C LYS A 349 -14.24 -6.11 5.23
N ASP A 350 -14.84 -6.54 4.13
CA ASP A 350 -14.30 -6.32 2.79
C ASP A 350 -14.51 -4.84 2.42
N LEU A 351 -13.40 -4.12 2.16
CA LEU A 351 -13.43 -2.71 1.78
C LEU A 351 -13.46 -2.53 0.26
N THR A 352 -13.04 -3.54 -0.50
CA THR A 352 -12.97 -3.47 -1.97
C THR A 352 -14.36 -3.59 -2.59
N ASN A 353 -15.13 -4.62 -2.21
CA ASN A 353 -16.50 -4.88 -2.67
C ASN A 353 -16.73 -4.62 -4.18
N PHE A 354 -15.87 -5.20 -5.04
CA PHE A 354 -15.94 -5.08 -6.49
C PHE A 354 -16.08 -6.47 -7.14
N PRO A 355 -16.91 -6.63 -8.22
CA PRO A 355 -17.15 -7.94 -8.84
C PRO A 355 -15.87 -8.64 -9.29
N LYS A 356 -15.90 -9.98 -9.23
CA LYS A 356 -14.85 -10.88 -9.72
C LYS A 356 -15.38 -11.59 -10.95
N LYS A 357 -14.94 -11.14 -12.12
CA LYS A 357 -15.35 -11.70 -13.43
C LYS A 357 -14.10 -12.10 -14.19
N LEU A 358 -14.03 -13.31 -14.70
CA LEU A 358 -12.91 -13.73 -15.55
C LEU A 358 -13.16 -13.29 -17.01
N ILE A 359 -14.35 -13.49 -17.53
CA ILE A 359 -14.67 -13.28 -18.95
C ILE A 359 -15.42 -11.96 -19.12
N ILE A 360 -14.94 -11.16 -20.06
CA ILE A 360 -15.54 -9.89 -20.49
C ILE A 360 -15.85 -9.95 -21.97
#